data_0045f4fb8d40fe0a61672a9325f17f63
#
_entry.id   0045f4fb8d40fe0a61672a9325f17f63
#
_cell.length_a   1.000
_cell.length_b   1.000
_cell.length_c   1.000
_cell.angle_alpha   90.00
_cell.angle_beta   90.00
_cell.angle_gamma   90.00
#
_symmetry.space_group_name_H-M   'P 1'
#
loop_
_entity.id
_entity.type
_entity.pdbx_description
1 polymer ?
#
loop_
_entity_poly.entity_id
_entity_poly.type
_entity_poly.pdbx_seq_one_letter_code
_entity_poly.pdbx_strand_id
1 'polypeptide(L)'
;MTLRNERVRKELMRDISDILRKEVRGLEGVVSIVDVEVSHDNSYAKVFYSVLGSPEQIEKDKAIIEKNTGKVRFEIGKRIRL
;
A
#
# COMPACT_ATOMS: atom_id res chain seq x y z
N MET A 1 -12.38 5.64 11.57
CA MET A 1 -12.68 5.50 10.14
C MET A 1 -14.15 5.49 9.89
N THR A 2 -14.63 6.28 9.00
CA THR A 2 -16.04 6.36 8.71
C THR A 2 -16.42 5.46 7.55
N LEU A 3 -17.63 4.93 7.61
CA LEU A 3 -18.12 4.01 6.60
C LEU A 3 -18.32 4.65 5.25
N ARG A 4 -18.59 5.93 5.23
CA ARG A 4 -18.80 6.62 3.96
C ARG A 4 -17.53 6.61 3.10
N ASN A 5 -16.40 6.31 3.71
CA ASN A 5 -15.13 6.23 2.99
C ASN A 5 -14.80 4.82 2.52
N GLU A 6 -15.76 3.91 2.59
CA GLU A 6 -15.50 2.53 2.19
C GLU A 6 -15.12 2.41 0.72
N ARG A 7 -15.79 3.16 -0.13
CA ARG A 7 -15.46 3.16 -1.55
C ARG A 7 -14.05 3.70 -1.77
N VAL A 8 -13.71 4.78 -1.09
CA VAL A 8 -12.38 5.38 -1.19
C VAL A 8 -11.35 4.40 -0.67
N ARG A 9 -11.65 3.72 0.44
CA ARG A 9 -10.74 2.73 1.00
C ARG A 9 -10.47 1.62 0.00
N LYS A 10 -11.50 1.11 -0.66
CA LYS A 10 -11.33 0.04 -1.65
C LYS A 10 -10.53 0.52 -2.84
N GLU A 11 -10.77 1.73 -3.30
CA GLU A 11 -10.00 2.30 -4.39
C GLU A 11 -8.54 2.46 -4.00
N LEU A 12 -8.29 2.94 -2.79
CA LEU A 12 -6.92 3.06 -2.28
C LEU A 12 -6.22 1.71 -2.24
N MET A 13 -6.91 0.70 -1.76
CA MET A 13 -6.33 -0.64 -1.70
C MET A 13 -5.94 -1.14 -3.09
N ARG A 14 -6.81 -0.92 -4.05
CA ARG A 14 -6.56 -1.33 -5.42
C ARG A 14 -5.39 -0.55 -6.01
N ASP A 15 -5.39 0.76 -5.81
CA ASP A 15 -4.33 1.60 -6.34
C ASP A 15 -2.98 1.27 -5.74
N ILE A 16 -2.94 1.04 -4.44
CA ILE A 16 -1.69 0.69 -3.77
C ILE A 16 -1.18 -0.66 -4.29
N SER A 17 -2.06 -1.64 -4.43
CA SER A 17 -1.67 -2.94 -4.99
C SER A 17 -1.09 -2.78 -6.39
N ASP A 18 -1.73 -1.95 -7.20
CA ASP A 18 -1.30 -1.72 -8.57
C ASP A 18 0.08 -1.03 -8.60
N ILE A 19 0.26 -0.03 -7.75
CA ILE A 19 1.52 0.69 -7.67
C ILE A 19 2.64 -0.23 -7.22
N LEU A 20 2.40 -1.05 -6.20
CA LEU A 20 3.40 -2.00 -5.73
C LEU A 20 3.82 -2.94 -6.85
N ARG A 21 2.86 -3.39 -7.63
CA ARG A 21 3.13 -4.31 -8.72
C ARG A 21 3.90 -3.66 -9.85
N LYS A 22 3.59 -2.41 -10.18
CA LYS A 22 4.16 -1.73 -11.34
C LYS A 22 5.40 -0.91 -11.04
N GLU A 23 5.44 -0.28 -9.87
CA GLU A 23 6.49 0.69 -9.57
C GLU A 23 7.54 0.18 -8.60
N VAL A 24 7.23 -0.84 -7.81
CA VAL A 24 8.17 -1.37 -6.84
C VAL A 24 8.76 -2.65 -7.38
N ARG A 25 10.06 -2.65 -7.54
CA ARG A 25 10.76 -3.78 -8.13
C ARG A 25 11.48 -4.62 -7.09
N GLY A 26 11.67 -5.88 -7.41
CA GLY A 26 12.43 -6.79 -6.56
C GLY A 26 11.59 -7.60 -5.59
N LEU A 27 10.28 -7.42 -5.60
CA LEU A 27 9.41 -8.20 -4.74
C LEU A 27 9.39 -9.65 -5.22
N GLU A 28 9.64 -10.58 -4.31
CA GLU A 28 9.74 -12.00 -4.64
C GLU A 28 8.54 -12.80 -4.16
N GLY A 29 7.94 -12.39 -3.06
CA GLY A 29 6.77 -13.06 -2.54
C GLY A 29 5.49 -12.46 -3.12
N VAL A 30 4.36 -12.94 -2.61
CA VAL A 30 3.05 -12.41 -3.01
C VAL A 30 2.63 -11.39 -1.95
N VAL A 31 2.51 -10.14 -2.36
CA VAL A 31 2.12 -9.05 -1.47
C VAL A 31 0.64 -8.76 -1.67
N SER A 32 -0.10 -8.78 -0.57
CA SER A 32 -1.54 -8.50 -0.59
C SER A 32 -1.83 -7.34 0.35
N ILE A 33 -2.61 -6.38 -0.12
CA ILE A 33 -3.05 -5.28 0.72
C ILE A 33 -4.26 -5.75 1.50
N VAL A 34 -4.15 -5.74 2.82
CA VAL A 34 -5.19 -6.24 3.71
C VAL A 34 -6.19 -5.15 4.06
N ASP A 35 -5.70 -3.96 4.35
CA ASP A 35 -6.56 -2.87 4.76
C ASP A 35 -5.82 -1.54 4.62
N VAL A 36 -6.58 -0.46 4.67
CA VAL A 36 -6.03 0.89 4.68
C VAL A 36 -6.84 1.72 5.65
N GLU A 37 -6.15 2.44 6.54
CA GLU A 37 -6.79 3.39 7.43
C GLU A 37 -6.33 4.79 7.05
N VAL A 38 -7.28 5.70 6.88
CA VAL A 38 -6.98 7.08 6.55
C VAL A 38 -7.28 7.94 7.76
N SER A 39 -6.38 8.87 8.08
CA SER A 39 -6.59 9.75 9.21
C SER A 39 -7.80 10.65 8.98
N HIS A 40 -8.30 11.20 10.09
CA HIS A 40 -9.53 12.00 10.07
C HIS A 40 -9.42 13.20 9.13
N ASP A 41 -8.25 13.80 9.09
CA ASP A 41 -8.01 14.99 8.28
C ASP A 41 -7.30 14.66 6.95
N ASN A 42 -7.24 13.38 6.62
CA ASN A 42 -6.58 12.89 5.39
C ASN A 42 -5.11 13.25 5.30
N SER A 43 -4.46 13.51 6.44
CA SER A 43 -3.05 13.88 6.42
C SER A 43 -2.12 12.68 6.25
N TYR A 44 -2.58 11.49 6.61
CA TYR A 44 -1.78 10.28 6.37
C TYR A 44 -2.69 9.07 6.23
N ALA A 45 -2.13 8.02 5.67
CA ALA A 45 -2.81 6.75 5.56
C ALA A 45 -1.90 5.65 6.09
N LYS A 46 -2.48 4.68 6.78
CA LYS A 46 -1.77 3.52 7.27
C LYS A 46 -2.19 2.32 6.42
N VAL A 47 -1.22 1.64 5.84
CA VAL A 47 -1.49 0.52 4.95
C VAL A 47 -1.09 -0.77 5.65
N PHE A 48 -2.02 -1.70 5.70
CA PHE A 48 -1.78 -3.02 6.24
C PHE A 48 -1.64 -4.00 5.08
N TYR A 49 -0.56 -4.74 5.08
CA TYR A 49 -0.31 -5.69 4.00
C TYR A 49 0.26 -6.99 4.56
N SER A 50 0.16 -8.04 3.76
CA SER A 50 0.76 -9.32 4.09
C SER A 50 1.63 -9.77 2.94
N VAL A 51 2.65 -10.57 3.27
CA VAL A 51 3.56 -11.12 2.27
C VAL A 51 3.57 -12.63 2.45
N LEU A 52 3.31 -13.35 1.36
CA LEU A 52 3.38 -14.80 1.33
C LEU A 52 4.67 -15.20 0.63
N GLY A 53 5.43 -16.06 1.28
CA GLY A 53 6.69 -16.53 0.72
C GLY A 53 7.54 -17.16 1.79
N SER A 54 8.79 -17.44 1.48
CA SER A 54 9.74 -17.95 2.48
C SER A 54 10.07 -16.84 3.46
N PRO A 55 10.59 -17.17 4.65
CA PRO A 55 10.99 -16.13 5.61
C PRO A 55 11.94 -15.10 5.01
N GLU A 56 12.86 -15.54 4.17
CA GLU A 56 13.81 -14.63 3.53
C GLU A 56 13.11 -13.69 2.55
N GLN A 57 12.17 -14.23 1.77
CA GLN A 57 11.41 -13.43 0.83
C GLN A 57 10.53 -12.41 1.55
N ILE A 58 9.92 -12.81 2.66
CA ILE A 58 9.09 -11.92 3.46
C ILE A 58 9.91 -10.74 3.98
N GLU A 59 11.08 -11.01 4.55
CA GLU A 59 11.92 -9.95 5.08
C GLU A 59 12.40 -9.03 3.97
N LYS A 60 12.80 -9.60 2.86
CA LYS A 60 13.27 -8.82 1.73
C LYS A 60 12.18 -7.92 1.18
N ASP A 61 10.98 -8.47 1.00
CA ASP A 61 9.86 -7.72 0.45
C ASP A 61 9.44 -6.59 1.39
N LYS A 62 9.43 -6.86 2.70
CA LYS A 62 9.09 -5.82 3.66
C LYS A 62 10.08 -4.66 3.60
N ALA A 63 11.36 -4.98 3.52
CA ALA A 63 12.39 -3.96 3.43
C ALA A 63 12.23 -3.12 2.17
N ILE A 64 11.94 -3.77 1.05
CA ILE A 64 11.74 -3.08 -0.22
C ILE A 64 10.52 -2.16 -0.15
N ILE A 65 9.42 -2.65 0.41
CA ILE A 65 8.21 -1.86 0.52
C ILE A 65 8.44 -0.63 1.40
N GLU A 66 9.11 -0.81 2.53
CA GLU A 66 9.40 0.31 3.42
C GLU A 66 10.30 1.34 2.77
N LYS A 67 11.27 0.87 2.01
CA LYS A 67 12.18 1.75 1.30
C LYS A 67 11.45 2.56 0.23
N ASN A 68 10.40 2.02 -0.32
CA ASN A 68 9.64 2.67 -1.40
C ASN A 68 8.38 3.36 -0.94
N THR A 69 8.20 3.55 0.35
CA THR A 69 7.00 4.19 0.90
C THR A 69 6.78 5.58 0.31
N GLY A 70 7.86 6.37 0.19
CA GLY A 70 7.74 7.70 -0.40
C GLY A 70 7.27 7.69 -1.83
N LYS A 71 7.75 6.72 -2.60
CA LYS A 71 7.34 6.56 -4.00
C LYS A 71 5.87 6.19 -4.09
N VAL A 72 5.42 5.28 -3.24
CA VAL A 72 4.02 4.88 -3.22
C VAL A 72 3.14 6.07 -2.85
N ARG A 73 3.56 6.84 -1.84
CA ARG A 73 2.81 8.03 -1.43
C ARG A 73 2.69 9.03 -2.57
N PHE A 74 3.78 9.24 -3.28
CA PHE A 74 3.80 10.16 -4.41
C PHE A 74 2.83 9.72 -5.50
N GLU A 75 2.85 8.43 -5.85
CA GLU A 75 1.97 7.89 -6.89
C GLU A 75 0.51 7.95 -6.47
N ILE A 76 0.22 7.68 -5.21
CA ILE A 76 -1.14 7.78 -4.69
C ILE A 76 -1.64 9.21 -4.78
N GLY A 77 -0.78 10.18 -4.48
CA GLY A 77 -1.15 11.58 -4.55
C GLY A 77 -1.54 12.03 -5.95
N LYS A 78 -0.96 11.39 -6.96
CA LYS A 78 -1.33 11.67 -8.34
C LYS A 78 -2.69 11.11 -8.73
N ARG A 79 -3.03 9.94 -8.19
CA ARG A 79 -4.25 9.23 -8.55
C ARG A 79 -5.45 9.69 -7.77
N ILE A 80 -5.24 10.02 -6.50
CA ILE A 80 -6.32 10.36 -5.58
C ILE A 80 -6.00 11.70 -4.94
N ARG A 81 -6.93 12.61 -5.04
CA ARG A 81 -6.80 13.89 -4.35
C ARG A 81 -7.47 13.79 -2.99
N LEU A 82 -6.67 13.80 -2.00
CA LEU A 82 -7.16 13.75 -0.61
C LEU A 82 -7.18 15.12 0.01
#